data_355ab0d10b7812da816af47aa74c5776
#
_entry.id   355ab0d10b7812da816af47aa74c5776
#
_cell.length_a   1.000
_cell.length_b   1.000
_cell.length_c   1.000
_cell.angle_alpha   90.00
_cell.angle_beta   90.00
_cell.angle_gamma   90.00
#
_symmetry.space_group_name_H-M   'P 1'
#
loop_
_entity.id
_entity.type
_entity.pdbx_description
1 polymer ?
#
loop_
_entity_poly.entity_id
_entity_poly.type
_entity_poly.pdbx_seq_one_letter_code
_entity_poly.pdbx_strand_id
1 'polypeptide(L)'
;MPLRKPAMTQLTKSPLINAGATRRGALGLIGAGIALMAGGAARAEDDNVLTEEQVLRDPDIPVIGNPKGDITIVEWFDYNCPYCRKLAPELRQVVQDDGKVRLVLKDWPILGPVSKVAARMALAAKYQDKFDVAHEAMISVNSRITEPRIAELLSGAGLDMDRLKKDHDANAKTIDAILSRNNEQALAFGFNGTPSFIVGKYRVPGVLSMDQFEQVIADARKANMGRKTEQN
;
A
#
# COMPACT_ATOMS: atom_id res chain seq x y z
N MET A 1 -18.09 -11.34 -29.39
CA MET A 1 -16.75 -10.74 -29.44
C MET A 1 -16.06 -11.13 -28.11
N PRO A 2 -15.04 -11.99 -28.10
CA PRO A 2 -14.49 -12.46 -26.83
C PRO A 2 -13.72 -11.33 -26.14
N LEU A 3 -14.05 -11.09 -24.86
CA LEU A 3 -13.37 -10.14 -24.00
C LEU A 3 -11.89 -10.54 -23.85
N ARG A 4 -10.99 -9.65 -24.26
CA ARG A 4 -9.55 -9.85 -24.03
C ARG A 4 -9.29 -9.91 -22.54
N LYS A 5 -8.74 -11.03 -22.06
CA LYS A 5 -8.25 -11.15 -20.69
C LYS A 5 -7.21 -10.05 -20.42
N PRO A 6 -7.28 -9.35 -19.29
CA PRO A 6 -6.25 -8.39 -18.93
C PRO A 6 -4.89 -9.10 -18.83
N ALA A 7 -3.85 -8.46 -19.37
CA ALA A 7 -2.50 -9.00 -19.35
C ALA A 7 -1.97 -8.99 -17.90
N MET A 8 -1.88 -10.18 -17.31
CA MET A 8 -1.27 -10.38 -16.00
C MET A 8 0.25 -10.37 -16.18
N THR A 9 0.89 -9.27 -15.82
CA THR A 9 2.34 -9.16 -15.87
C THR A 9 2.93 -9.62 -14.54
N GLN A 10 3.76 -10.65 -14.57
CA GLN A 10 4.49 -11.13 -13.39
C GLN A 10 5.59 -10.14 -13.00
N LEU A 11 5.81 -9.99 -11.70
CA LEU A 11 6.97 -9.27 -11.17
C LEU A 11 8.24 -10.04 -11.58
N THR A 12 8.98 -9.53 -12.56
CA THR A 12 10.27 -10.09 -12.93
C THR A 12 11.29 -9.78 -11.84
N LYS A 13 11.98 -10.80 -11.35
CA LYS A 13 13.15 -10.62 -10.47
C LYS A 13 14.22 -9.87 -11.25
N SER A 14 14.55 -8.64 -10.84
CA SER A 14 15.79 -8.00 -11.30
C SER A 14 16.98 -8.79 -10.81
N PRO A 15 17.97 -9.10 -11.66
CA PRO A 15 19.18 -9.79 -11.21
C PRO A 15 19.99 -8.85 -10.30
N LEU A 16 20.37 -9.36 -9.14
CA LEU A 16 21.31 -8.72 -8.23
C LEU A 16 22.64 -8.48 -8.97
N ILE A 17 23.00 -7.24 -9.16
CA ILE A 17 24.32 -6.86 -9.69
C ILE A 17 25.32 -7.08 -8.56
N ASN A 18 26.07 -8.16 -8.65
CA ASN A 18 27.23 -8.46 -7.81
C ASN A 18 28.39 -7.54 -8.21
N ALA A 19 28.58 -6.43 -7.50
CA ALA A 19 29.78 -5.61 -7.63
C ALA A 19 30.92 -6.28 -6.87
N GLY A 20 31.72 -7.07 -7.58
CA GLY A 20 32.95 -7.64 -7.05
C GLY A 20 34.01 -6.58 -6.75
N ALA A 21 34.31 -6.39 -5.48
CA ALA A 21 35.43 -5.58 -5.02
C ALA A 21 36.73 -6.36 -5.15
N THR A 22 37.60 -5.97 -6.09
CA THR A 22 38.98 -6.45 -6.22
C THR A 22 39.88 -5.86 -5.13
N ARG A 23 40.44 -6.74 -4.30
CA ARG A 23 41.56 -6.43 -3.37
C ARG A 23 42.87 -6.36 -4.12
N ARG A 24 43.60 -5.22 -3.97
CA ARG A 24 45.09 -5.09 -4.00
C ARG A 24 45.35 -3.77 -3.28
N GLY A 25 45.91 -3.70 -2.11
CA GLY A 25 47.26 -4.06 -1.70
C GLY A 25 48.06 -2.79 -1.51
N ALA A 26 48.29 -2.34 -0.26
CA ALA A 26 49.50 -1.68 0.14
C ALA A 26 49.61 -1.65 1.68
N LEU A 27 50.73 -2.22 2.16
CA LEU A 27 51.18 -2.13 3.54
C LEU A 27 51.70 -0.73 3.85
N GLY A 28 51.39 -0.21 5.02
CA GLY A 28 52.00 0.98 5.60
C GLY A 28 51.76 0.98 7.10
N LEU A 29 52.85 0.77 7.87
CA LEU A 29 52.90 0.69 9.32
C LEU A 29 52.85 2.08 9.99
N ILE A 30 52.45 2.05 11.29
CA ILE A 30 52.80 2.95 12.43
C ILE A 30 51.73 3.97 12.82
N GLY A 31 51.34 3.82 14.12
CA GLY A 31 50.87 4.93 14.93
C GLY A 31 49.65 4.60 15.81
N ALA A 32 49.94 4.29 17.08
CA ALA A 32 48.95 4.08 18.15
C ALA A 32 48.07 5.31 18.39
N GLY A 33 46.75 5.07 18.47
CA GLY A 33 45.77 6.05 18.91
C GLY A 33 44.44 5.37 19.07
N ILE A 34 44.17 4.84 20.32
CA ILE A 34 42.85 4.27 20.64
C ILE A 34 41.88 5.44 20.82
N ALA A 35 41.12 5.75 19.80
CA ALA A 35 39.89 6.52 19.93
C ALA A 35 38.75 5.53 19.71
N LEU A 36 38.07 5.12 20.80
CA LEU A 36 36.75 4.46 20.74
C LEU A 36 35.76 5.47 20.18
N MET A 37 35.68 5.54 18.87
CA MET A 37 34.52 6.12 18.20
C MET A 37 33.48 5.02 18.13
N ALA A 38 32.46 5.09 19.00
CA ALA A 38 31.20 4.38 18.82
C ALA A 38 30.57 4.92 17.52
N GLY A 39 31.03 4.40 16.40
CA GLY A 39 30.41 4.61 15.10
C GLY A 39 29.06 3.92 15.12
N GLY A 40 28.01 4.67 15.43
CA GLY A 40 26.65 4.25 15.10
C GLY A 40 26.66 3.97 13.59
N ALA A 41 26.56 2.69 13.22
CA ALA A 41 26.25 2.29 11.87
C ALA A 41 24.88 2.91 11.56
N ALA A 42 24.88 4.06 10.91
CA ALA A 42 23.70 4.53 10.21
C ALA A 42 23.37 3.40 9.24
N ARG A 43 22.30 2.66 9.53
CA ARG A 43 21.67 1.79 8.54
C ARG A 43 21.34 2.73 7.39
N ALA A 44 21.98 2.56 6.24
CA ALA A 44 21.46 3.07 5.01
C ALA A 44 20.05 2.44 4.92
N GLU A 45 19.02 3.26 5.06
CA GLU A 45 17.67 2.84 4.70
C GLU A 45 17.75 2.43 3.25
N ASP A 46 17.35 1.19 2.99
CA ASP A 46 17.29 0.66 1.63
C ASP A 46 16.22 1.48 0.91
N ASP A 47 16.63 2.42 0.05
CA ASP A 47 15.74 3.33 -0.70
C ASP A 47 14.80 2.58 -1.67
N ASN A 48 14.82 1.25 -1.63
CA ASN A 48 13.96 0.42 -2.46
C ASN A 48 12.53 0.34 -1.91
N VAL A 49 11.69 1.25 -2.35
CA VAL A 49 10.25 1.30 -1.98
C VAL A 49 9.43 0.10 -2.45
N LEU A 50 10.01 -0.80 -3.26
CA LEU A 50 9.34 -2.00 -3.80
C LEU A 50 9.71 -3.29 -3.07
N THR A 51 10.21 -3.25 -1.84
CA THR A 51 10.40 -4.47 -1.05
C THR A 51 9.05 -5.11 -0.73
N GLU A 52 9.02 -6.44 -0.63
CA GLU A 52 7.79 -7.18 -0.26
C GLU A 52 7.22 -6.67 1.07
N GLU A 53 8.09 -6.35 2.02
CA GLU A 53 7.69 -5.81 3.32
C GLU A 53 6.98 -4.47 3.18
N GLN A 54 7.58 -3.51 2.46
CA GLN A 54 6.98 -2.19 2.29
C GLN A 54 5.72 -2.19 1.41
N VAL A 55 5.63 -3.10 0.45
CA VAL A 55 4.46 -3.18 -0.42
C VAL A 55 3.30 -3.92 0.24
N LEU A 56 3.58 -5.13 0.76
CA LEU A 56 2.54 -6.03 1.24
C LEU A 56 2.33 -5.98 2.76
N ARG A 57 3.33 -5.57 3.55
CA ARG A 57 3.34 -5.70 5.01
C ARG A 57 3.63 -4.41 5.76
N ASP A 58 3.65 -3.27 5.07
CA ASP A 58 3.91 -1.95 5.66
C ASP A 58 3.05 -1.74 6.93
N PRO A 59 3.67 -1.59 8.11
CA PRO A 59 2.95 -1.47 9.37
C PRO A 59 2.17 -0.15 9.51
N ASP A 60 2.55 0.85 8.73
CA ASP A 60 1.90 2.16 8.75
C ASP A 60 0.57 2.16 7.99
N ILE A 61 0.36 1.19 7.10
CA ILE A 61 -0.79 1.14 6.21
C ILE A 61 -1.93 0.33 6.83
N PRO A 62 -3.14 0.88 6.84
CA PRO A 62 -4.31 0.19 7.35
C PRO A 62 -4.64 -1.08 6.58
N VAL A 63 -5.16 -2.06 7.30
CA VAL A 63 -5.52 -3.38 6.77
C VAL A 63 -6.97 -3.67 7.07
N ILE A 64 -7.69 -4.16 6.07
CA ILE A 64 -9.06 -4.67 6.18
C ILE A 64 -9.07 -6.16 5.87
N GLY A 65 -10.12 -6.86 6.30
CA GLY A 65 -10.27 -8.31 6.14
C GLY A 65 -9.45 -9.07 7.19
N ASN A 66 -8.75 -10.12 6.76
CA ASN A 66 -8.00 -10.98 7.67
C ASN A 66 -6.52 -10.53 7.76
N PRO A 67 -6.06 -9.95 8.90
CA PRO A 67 -4.66 -9.53 9.05
C PRO A 67 -3.64 -10.69 8.89
N LYS A 68 -4.09 -11.94 9.13
CA LYS A 68 -3.31 -13.17 8.99
C LYS A 68 -3.61 -13.91 7.67
N GLY A 69 -4.28 -13.24 6.73
CA GLY A 69 -4.64 -13.82 5.43
C GLY A 69 -3.44 -14.38 4.68
N ASP A 70 -3.67 -15.46 3.94
CA ASP A 70 -2.68 -16.16 3.14
C ASP A 70 -2.33 -15.44 1.83
N ILE A 71 -3.24 -14.58 1.36
CA ILE A 71 -3.05 -13.70 0.22
C ILE A 71 -3.23 -12.24 0.66
N THR A 72 -2.30 -11.39 0.23
CA THR A 72 -2.43 -9.95 0.37
C THR A 72 -2.88 -9.35 -0.96
N ILE A 73 -3.95 -8.55 -0.90
CA ILE A 73 -4.35 -7.61 -1.95
C ILE A 73 -3.92 -6.22 -1.48
N VAL A 74 -3.20 -5.49 -2.32
CA VAL A 74 -2.89 -4.07 -2.10
C VAL A 74 -3.64 -3.28 -3.14
N GLU A 75 -4.43 -2.32 -2.71
CA GLU A 75 -5.13 -1.38 -3.57
C GLU A 75 -4.52 0.02 -3.46
N TRP A 76 -4.13 0.61 -4.59
CA TRP A 76 -3.90 2.05 -4.69
C TRP A 76 -5.16 2.72 -5.19
N PHE A 77 -5.74 3.59 -4.37
CA PHE A 77 -7.06 4.17 -4.61
C PHE A 77 -7.10 5.68 -4.33
N ASP A 78 -8.16 6.34 -4.82
CA ASP A 78 -8.46 7.74 -4.56
C ASP A 78 -9.94 7.89 -4.22
N TYR A 79 -10.27 8.60 -3.16
CA TYR A 79 -11.66 8.80 -2.72
C TYR A 79 -12.54 9.51 -3.75
N ASN A 80 -11.97 10.30 -4.64
CA ASN A 80 -12.70 10.94 -5.74
C ASN A 80 -12.71 10.14 -7.05
N CYS A 81 -12.08 8.96 -7.07
CA CYS A 81 -12.12 8.08 -8.22
C CYS A 81 -13.48 7.37 -8.32
N PRO A 82 -14.25 7.58 -9.40
CA PRO A 82 -15.55 6.93 -9.56
C PRO A 82 -15.45 5.41 -9.68
N TYR A 83 -14.35 4.91 -10.24
CA TYR A 83 -14.10 3.48 -10.37
C TYR A 83 -13.74 2.84 -9.04
N CYS A 84 -12.97 3.51 -8.17
CA CYS A 84 -12.68 3.03 -6.81
C CYS A 84 -13.97 2.94 -6.00
N ARG A 85 -14.80 3.98 -6.02
CA ARG A 85 -16.09 3.99 -5.31
C ARG A 85 -17.04 2.90 -5.77
N LYS A 86 -17.12 2.68 -7.09
CA LYS A 86 -17.97 1.62 -7.64
C LYS A 86 -17.47 0.23 -7.24
N LEU A 87 -16.14 0.05 -7.21
CA LEU A 87 -15.52 -1.24 -6.93
C LEU A 87 -15.49 -1.59 -5.45
N ALA A 88 -15.41 -0.61 -4.56
CA ALA A 88 -15.21 -0.81 -3.12
C ALA A 88 -16.18 -1.84 -2.49
N PRO A 89 -17.52 -1.79 -2.71
CA PRO A 89 -18.42 -2.78 -2.15
C PRO A 89 -18.18 -4.19 -2.73
N GLU A 90 -17.85 -4.32 -4.02
CA GLU A 90 -17.56 -5.61 -4.66
C GLU A 90 -16.26 -6.22 -4.10
N LEU A 91 -15.20 -5.41 -3.99
CA LEU A 91 -13.92 -5.85 -3.41
C LEU A 91 -14.09 -6.27 -1.95
N ARG A 92 -14.86 -5.51 -1.17
CA ARG A 92 -15.17 -5.85 0.23
C ARG A 92 -15.90 -7.19 0.31
N GLN A 93 -16.87 -7.44 -0.56
CA GLN A 93 -17.60 -8.71 -0.62
C GLN A 93 -16.64 -9.88 -0.91
N VAL A 94 -15.79 -9.77 -1.93
CA VAL A 94 -14.78 -10.79 -2.25
C VAL A 94 -13.87 -11.08 -1.04
N VAL A 95 -13.40 -10.05 -0.34
CA VAL A 95 -12.55 -10.21 0.84
C VAL A 95 -13.27 -10.92 1.99
N GLN A 96 -14.56 -10.62 2.20
CA GLN A 96 -15.40 -11.23 3.23
C GLN A 96 -15.71 -12.69 2.89
N ASP A 97 -16.10 -12.99 1.66
CA ASP A 97 -16.47 -14.34 1.22
C ASP A 97 -15.27 -15.29 1.24
N ASP A 98 -14.09 -14.80 0.85
CA ASP A 98 -12.85 -15.56 0.91
C ASP A 98 -12.38 -15.82 2.35
N GLY A 99 -12.50 -14.85 3.25
CA GLY A 99 -12.14 -14.93 4.67
C GLY A 99 -10.64 -15.11 4.98
N LYS A 100 -9.80 -15.27 3.96
CA LYS A 100 -8.34 -15.47 4.09
C LYS A 100 -7.53 -14.43 3.32
N VAL A 101 -8.18 -13.37 2.87
CA VAL A 101 -7.53 -12.24 2.19
C VAL A 101 -7.22 -11.14 3.21
N ARG A 102 -6.02 -10.62 3.12
CA ARG A 102 -5.55 -9.40 3.76
C ARG A 102 -5.60 -8.27 2.75
N LEU A 103 -6.48 -7.28 2.95
CA LEU A 103 -6.59 -6.11 2.07
C LEU A 103 -5.85 -4.92 2.68
N VAL A 104 -4.85 -4.42 1.96
CA VAL A 104 -4.03 -3.27 2.29
C VAL A 104 -4.49 -2.09 1.45
N LEU A 105 -4.89 -1.00 2.09
CA LEU A 105 -5.43 0.18 1.43
C LEU A 105 -4.40 1.30 1.38
N LYS A 106 -3.84 1.56 0.20
CA LYS A 106 -2.85 2.62 -0.04
C LYS A 106 -3.51 3.83 -0.68
N ASP A 107 -3.71 4.87 0.12
CA ASP A 107 -4.16 6.16 -0.40
C ASP A 107 -3.19 6.68 -1.47
N TRP A 108 -3.73 6.95 -2.66
CA TRP A 108 -3.01 7.56 -3.77
C TRP A 108 -3.82 8.71 -4.38
N PRO A 109 -3.83 9.89 -3.71
CA PRO A 109 -4.74 11.00 -4.02
C PRO A 109 -4.25 11.82 -5.22
N ILE A 110 -4.51 11.32 -6.43
CA ILE A 110 -4.07 11.91 -7.71
C ILE A 110 -5.14 12.77 -8.39
N LEU A 111 -6.38 12.79 -7.89
CA LEU A 111 -7.49 13.48 -8.55
C LEU A 111 -7.76 14.89 -7.99
N GLY A 112 -6.77 15.48 -7.35
CA GLY A 112 -6.77 16.88 -6.97
C GLY A 112 -6.69 17.16 -5.46
N PRO A 113 -6.77 18.45 -5.05
CA PRO A 113 -6.53 18.84 -3.66
C PRO A 113 -7.47 18.18 -2.65
N VAL A 114 -8.75 18.07 -2.99
CA VAL A 114 -9.77 17.45 -2.12
C VAL A 114 -9.46 15.97 -1.86
N SER A 115 -8.95 15.24 -2.85
CA SER A 115 -8.49 13.85 -2.66
C SER A 115 -7.37 13.75 -1.62
N LYS A 116 -6.45 14.73 -1.61
CA LYS A 116 -5.38 14.80 -0.60
C LYS A 116 -5.93 15.06 0.79
N VAL A 117 -6.92 15.94 0.92
CA VAL A 117 -7.60 16.20 2.20
C VAL A 117 -8.29 14.93 2.68
N ALA A 118 -9.04 14.25 1.82
CA ALA A 118 -9.72 12.99 2.17
C ALA A 118 -8.74 11.92 2.67
N ALA A 119 -7.65 11.68 1.94
CA ALA A 119 -6.62 10.72 2.30
C ALA A 119 -5.96 11.04 3.66
N ARG A 120 -5.62 12.31 3.89
CA ARG A 120 -5.05 12.74 5.17
C ARG A 120 -6.01 12.55 6.35
N MET A 121 -7.30 12.87 6.17
CA MET A 121 -8.30 12.67 7.22
C MET A 121 -8.54 11.19 7.50
N ALA A 122 -8.57 10.33 6.48
CA ALA A 122 -8.68 8.89 6.67
C ALA A 122 -7.47 8.33 7.42
N LEU A 123 -6.25 8.70 7.03
CA LEU A 123 -5.03 8.28 7.73
C LEU A 123 -4.96 8.81 9.16
N ALA A 124 -5.45 10.03 9.42
CA ALA A 124 -5.56 10.56 10.78
C ALA A 124 -6.56 9.77 11.65
N ALA A 125 -7.63 9.22 11.05
CA ALA A 125 -8.62 8.43 11.77
C ALA A 125 -8.05 7.11 12.36
N LYS A 126 -6.89 6.62 11.86
CA LYS A 126 -6.21 5.45 12.45
C LYS A 126 -5.77 5.70 13.91
N TYR A 127 -5.51 6.94 14.30
CA TYR A 127 -5.17 7.29 15.69
C TYR A 127 -6.37 7.28 16.64
N GLN A 128 -7.58 7.08 16.08
CA GLN A 128 -8.80 6.80 16.82
C GLN A 128 -9.27 5.34 16.66
N ASP A 129 -8.45 4.48 16.03
CA ASP A 129 -8.82 3.12 15.63
C ASP A 129 -10.08 3.07 14.72
N LYS A 130 -10.26 4.10 13.88
CA LYS A 130 -11.45 4.31 13.04
C LYS A 130 -11.12 4.52 11.55
N PHE A 131 -9.97 4.03 11.09
CA PHE A 131 -9.64 4.16 9.67
C PHE A 131 -10.68 3.52 8.76
N ASP A 132 -11.09 2.29 9.07
CA ASP A 132 -12.08 1.53 8.30
C ASP A 132 -13.44 2.25 8.23
N VAL A 133 -13.89 2.82 9.35
CA VAL A 133 -15.11 3.62 9.44
C VAL A 133 -15.00 4.89 8.58
N ALA A 134 -13.88 5.60 8.67
CA ALA A 134 -13.61 6.80 7.88
C ALA A 134 -13.51 6.48 6.38
N HIS A 135 -12.81 5.40 6.04
CA HIS A 135 -12.69 4.91 4.68
C HIS A 135 -14.07 4.61 4.08
N GLU A 136 -14.87 3.79 4.78
CA GLU A 136 -16.19 3.39 4.32
C GLU A 136 -17.10 4.59 4.11
N ALA A 137 -17.12 5.52 5.06
CA ALA A 137 -17.96 6.72 4.97
C ALA A 137 -17.64 7.57 3.73
N MET A 138 -16.38 7.62 3.31
CA MET A 138 -15.96 8.43 2.18
C MET A 138 -15.97 7.68 0.84
N ILE A 139 -15.65 6.38 0.82
CA ILE A 139 -15.57 5.63 -0.43
C ILE A 139 -16.96 5.22 -0.96
N SER A 140 -17.94 5.09 -0.07
CA SER A 140 -19.31 4.62 -0.41
C SER A 140 -20.23 5.69 -0.97
N VAL A 141 -19.77 6.95 -1.11
CA VAL A 141 -20.61 8.01 -1.67
C VAL A 141 -20.66 7.94 -3.21
N ASN A 142 -21.82 8.20 -3.79
CA ASN A 142 -22.04 8.12 -5.25
C ASN A 142 -21.56 9.37 -6.02
N SER A 143 -21.21 10.44 -5.32
CA SER A 143 -20.79 11.70 -5.93
C SER A 143 -19.37 12.08 -5.55
N ARG A 144 -18.78 12.98 -6.33
CA ARG A 144 -17.49 13.58 -5.97
C ARG A 144 -17.60 14.27 -4.62
N ILE A 145 -16.67 13.96 -3.71
CA ILE A 145 -16.64 14.57 -2.38
C ILE A 145 -15.97 15.96 -2.44
N THR A 146 -16.41 16.84 -1.55
CA THR A 146 -15.86 18.18 -1.30
C THR A 146 -15.35 18.26 0.13
N GLU A 147 -14.52 19.24 0.47
CA GLU A 147 -14.01 19.38 1.83
C GLU A 147 -15.12 19.49 2.89
N PRO A 148 -16.20 20.31 2.72
CA PRO A 148 -17.30 20.31 3.67
C PRO A 148 -17.97 18.92 3.80
N ARG A 149 -18.09 18.19 2.67
CA ARG A 149 -18.69 16.87 2.67
C ARG A 149 -17.84 15.83 3.41
N ILE A 150 -16.50 15.94 3.36
CA ILE A 150 -15.60 15.10 4.15
C ILE A 150 -15.92 15.23 5.64
N ALA A 151 -16.01 16.46 6.14
CA ALA A 151 -16.30 16.71 7.55
C ALA A 151 -17.69 16.16 7.97
N GLU A 152 -18.71 16.35 7.13
CA GLU A 152 -20.05 15.81 7.38
C GLU A 152 -20.03 14.26 7.44
N LEU A 153 -19.38 13.62 6.48
CA LEU A 153 -19.29 12.15 6.40
C LEU A 153 -18.58 11.56 7.61
N LEU A 154 -17.44 12.13 7.98
CA LEU A 154 -16.64 11.64 9.10
C LEU A 154 -17.35 11.87 10.44
N SER A 155 -17.95 13.06 10.63
CA SER A 155 -18.76 13.35 11.81
C SER A 155 -19.98 12.44 11.90
N GLY A 156 -20.70 12.25 10.76
CA GLY A 156 -21.86 11.36 10.68
C GLY A 156 -21.51 9.90 10.94
N ALA A 157 -20.29 9.48 10.64
CA ALA A 157 -19.75 8.16 10.94
C ALA A 157 -19.25 8.02 12.40
N GLY A 158 -19.40 9.05 13.21
CA GLY A 158 -19.09 9.03 14.64
C GLY A 158 -17.60 9.23 14.97
N LEU A 159 -16.83 9.87 14.09
CA LEU A 159 -15.48 10.30 14.42
C LEU A 159 -15.54 11.54 15.33
N ASP A 160 -14.65 11.61 16.31
CA ASP A 160 -14.39 12.81 17.08
C ASP A 160 -13.59 13.80 16.21
N MET A 161 -14.25 14.83 15.70
CA MET A 161 -13.66 15.77 14.74
C MET A 161 -12.60 16.67 15.35
N ASP A 162 -12.71 17.03 16.64
CA ASP A 162 -11.69 17.83 17.34
C ASP A 162 -10.43 17.01 17.57
N ARG A 163 -10.60 15.77 17.96
CA ARG A 163 -9.50 14.79 18.09
C ARG A 163 -8.88 14.50 16.73
N LEU A 164 -9.70 14.29 15.69
CA LEU A 164 -9.22 14.01 14.33
C LEU A 164 -8.31 15.14 13.83
N LYS A 165 -8.69 16.39 14.07
CA LYS A 165 -7.87 17.54 13.72
C LYS A 165 -6.55 17.57 14.48
N LYS A 166 -6.58 17.32 15.79
CA LYS A 166 -5.36 17.23 16.62
C LYS A 166 -4.45 16.10 16.17
N ASP A 167 -5.01 14.92 15.91
CA ASP A 167 -4.27 13.75 15.44
C ASP A 167 -3.65 13.99 14.05
N HIS A 168 -4.38 14.65 13.15
CA HIS A 168 -3.86 15.07 11.85
C HIS A 168 -2.68 16.03 12.00
N ASP A 169 -2.83 17.10 12.78
CA ASP A 169 -1.80 18.12 12.96
C ASP A 169 -0.54 17.55 13.63
N ALA A 170 -0.73 16.70 14.64
CA ALA A 170 0.36 16.04 15.36
C ALA A 170 1.14 15.03 14.50
N ASN A 171 0.48 14.39 13.53
CA ASN A 171 1.06 13.34 12.72
C ASN A 171 1.23 13.72 11.24
N ALA A 172 1.12 14.99 10.89
CA ALA A 172 1.12 15.47 9.51
C ALA A 172 2.34 14.98 8.71
N LYS A 173 3.54 15.01 9.29
CA LYS A 173 4.77 14.52 8.65
C LYS A 173 4.74 13.02 8.35
N THR A 174 4.25 12.21 9.27
CA THR A 174 4.10 10.77 9.09
C THR A 174 3.08 10.45 8.01
N ILE A 175 1.93 11.14 8.04
CA ILE A 175 0.88 10.99 7.03
C ILE A 175 1.41 11.37 5.63
N ASP A 176 2.13 12.49 5.52
CA ASP A 176 2.72 12.92 4.25
C ASP A 176 3.79 11.93 3.74
N ALA A 177 4.60 11.36 4.63
CA ALA A 177 5.57 10.33 4.28
C ALA A 177 4.87 9.05 3.75
N ILE A 178 3.76 8.64 4.36
CA ILE A 178 2.94 7.51 3.88
C ILE A 178 2.42 7.81 2.46
N LEU A 179 1.84 8.99 2.23
CA LEU A 179 1.31 9.35 0.92
C LEU A 179 2.40 9.45 -0.15
N SER A 180 3.59 9.97 0.20
CA SER A 180 4.76 10.00 -0.69
C SER A 180 5.18 8.59 -1.08
N ARG A 181 5.39 7.71 -0.09
CA ARG A 181 5.77 6.30 -0.32
C ARG A 181 4.75 5.56 -1.18
N ASN A 182 3.46 5.75 -0.93
CA ASN A 182 2.41 5.15 -1.74
C ASN A 182 2.48 5.62 -3.20
N ASN A 183 2.72 6.91 -3.42
CA ASN A 183 2.89 7.48 -4.75
C ASN A 183 4.13 6.92 -5.44
N GLU A 184 5.28 6.88 -4.76
CA GLU A 184 6.54 6.33 -5.30
C GLU A 184 6.38 4.87 -5.70
N GLN A 185 5.73 4.05 -4.86
CA GLN A 185 5.42 2.66 -5.17
C GLN A 185 4.52 2.53 -6.39
N ALA A 186 3.44 3.32 -6.46
CA ALA A 186 2.52 3.28 -7.60
C ALA A 186 3.25 3.61 -8.91
N LEU A 187 4.05 4.65 -8.92
CA LEU A 187 4.86 5.05 -10.08
C LEU A 187 5.91 3.99 -10.45
N ALA A 188 6.59 3.41 -9.46
CA ALA A 188 7.59 2.37 -9.67
C ALA A 188 6.98 1.07 -10.22
N PHE A 189 5.72 0.76 -9.87
CA PHE A 189 4.95 -0.30 -10.52
C PHE A 189 4.44 0.07 -11.93
N GLY A 190 4.62 1.30 -12.37
CA GLY A 190 4.10 1.79 -13.65
C GLY A 190 2.58 1.89 -13.67
N PHE A 191 1.94 2.19 -12.52
CA PHE A 191 0.53 2.51 -12.47
C PHE A 191 0.28 3.93 -12.98
N ASN A 192 -0.83 4.12 -13.71
CA ASN A 192 -1.18 5.40 -14.34
C ASN A 192 -2.48 5.99 -13.79
N GLY A 193 -3.16 5.31 -12.87
CA GLY A 193 -4.44 5.73 -12.33
C GLY A 193 -4.98 4.74 -11.29
N THR A 194 -6.09 5.10 -10.72
CA THR A 194 -6.78 4.35 -9.68
C THR A 194 -8.11 3.76 -10.21
N PRO A 195 -8.54 2.59 -9.70
CA PRO A 195 -7.79 1.73 -8.80
C PRO A 195 -6.67 0.97 -9.51
N SER A 196 -5.63 0.58 -8.77
CA SER A 196 -4.58 -0.33 -9.24
C SER A 196 -4.20 -1.29 -8.13
N PHE A 197 -3.80 -2.52 -8.46
CA PHE A 197 -3.64 -3.57 -7.47
C PHE A 197 -2.33 -4.35 -7.60
N ILE A 198 -1.87 -4.84 -6.46
CA ILE A 198 -0.99 -5.99 -6.35
C ILE A 198 -1.77 -7.10 -5.63
N VAL A 199 -1.87 -8.29 -6.24
CA VAL A 199 -2.51 -9.47 -5.63
C VAL A 199 -1.45 -10.56 -5.50
N GLY A 200 -0.94 -10.76 -4.30
CA GLY A 200 0.24 -11.59 -4.09
C GLY A 200 1.41 -11.09 -4.95
N LYS A 201 1.80 -11.86 -5.97
CA LYS A 201 2.87 -11.48 -6.92
C LYS A 201 2.38 -10.83 -8.22
N TYR A 202 1.08 -10.71 -8.41
CA TYR A 202 0.50 -10.23 -9.66
C TYR A 202 0.22 -8.74 -9.60
N ARG A 203 0.67 -8.02 -10.63
CA ARG A 203 0.35 -6.62 -10.86
C ARG A 203 -0.91 -6.50 -11.73
N VAL A 204 -1.91 -5.79 -11.24
CA VAL A 204 -3.19 -5.61 -11.93
C VAL A 204 -3.50 -4.11 -12.03
N PRO A 205 -3.30 -3.47 -13.18
CA PRO A 205 -3.71 -2.09 -13.39
C PRO A 205 -5.20 -2.03 -13.75
N GLY A 206 -5.97 -1.21 -13.04
CA GLY A 206 -7.39 -0.96 -13.32
C GLY A 206 -8.35 -1.92 -12.61
N VAL A 207 -9.61 -1.87 -13.04
CA VAL A 207 -10.73 -2.55 -12.40
C VAL A 207 -10.77 -4.04 -12.77
N LEU A 208 -11.07 -4.90 -11.80
CA LEU A 208 -11.45 -6.30 -11.99
C LEU A 208 -12.92 -6.49 -11.61
N SER A 209 -13.59 -7.49 -12.22
CA SER A 209 -14.85 -8.02 -11.71
C SER A 209 -14.62 -8.92 -10.49
N MET A 210 -15.68 -9.25 -9.74
CA MET A 210 -15.61 -10.19 -8.63
C MET A 210 -14.99 -11.52 -9.06
N ASP A 211 -15.48 -12.14 -10.14
CA ASP A 211 -14.93 -13.40 -10.69
C ASP A 211 -13.43 -13.30 -11.01
N GLN A 212 -12.99 -12.14 -11.53
CA GLN A 212 -11.59 -11.91 -11.84
C GLN A 212 -10.73 -11.75 -10.57
N PHE A 213 -11.28 -11.14 -9.50
CA PHE A 213 -10.61 -11.12 -8.20
C PHE A 213 -10.47 -12.53 -7.62
N GLU A 214 -11.52 -13.32 -7.62
CA GLU A 214 -11.50 -14.71 -7.16
C GLU A 214 -10.47 -15.53 -7.93
N GLN A 215 -10.43 -15.38 -9.26
CA GLN A 215 -9.46 -16.08 -10.11
C GLN A 215 -8.02 -15.69 -9.78
N VAL A 216 -7.71 -14.38 -9.66
CA VAL A 216 -6.33 -13.93 -9.37
C VAL A 216 -5.89 -14.31 -7.95
N ILE A 217 -6.81 -14.34 -6.98
CA ILE A 217 -6.56 -14.83 -5.63
C ILE A 217 -6.19 -16.33 -5.67
N ALA A 218 -6.98 -17.13 -6.40
CA ALA A 218 -6.71 -18.57 -6.55
C ALA A 218 -5.36 -18.83 -7.23
N ASP A 219 -5.03 -18.07 -8.28
CA ASP A 219 -3.75 -18.17 -8.97
C ASP A 219 -2.57 -17.76 -8.08
N ALA A 220 -2.76 -16.71 -7.25
CA ALA A 220 -1.76 -16.29 -6.26
C ALA A 220 -1.50 -17.37 -5.20
N ARG A 221 -2.55 -18.05 -4.72
CA ARG A 221 -2.41 -19.19 -3.79
C ARG A 221 -1.65 -20.34 -4.39
N LYS A 222 -1.99 -20.75 -5.62
CA LYS A 222 -1.25 -21.82 -6.34
C LYS A 222 0.23 -21.48 -6.48
N ALA A 223 0.53 -20.23 -6.83
CA ALA A 223 1.91 -19.77 -6.98
C ALA A 223 2.70 -19.77 -5.66
N ASN A 224 2.04 -19.50 -4.52
CA ASN A 224 2.66 -19.56 -3.20
C ASN A 224 2.92 -21.00 -2.75
N MET A 225 2.03 -21.95 -3.07
CA MET A 225 2.23 -23.38 -2.79
C MET A 225 3.41 -23.96 -3.57
N GLY A 226 3.54 -23.64 -4.86
CA GLY A 226 4.65 -24.09 -5.70
C GLY A 226 6.02 -23.66 -5.16
N ARG A 227 6.15 -22.43 -4.64
CA ARG A 227 7.41 -21.94 -4.03
C ARG A 227 7.80 -22.67 -2.76
N LYS A 228 6.83 -23.11 -1.94
CA LYS A 228 7.12 -23.89 -0.71
C LYS A 228 7.61 -25.30 -1.01
N THR A 229 7.14 -25.90 -2.10
CA THR A 229 7.59 -27.24 -2.55
C THR A 229 8.99 -27.24 -3.16
N GLU A 230 9.44 -26.14 -3.74
CA GLU A 230 10.80 -25.99 -4.29
C GLU A 230 11.88 -25.68 -3.24
N GLN A 231 11.48 -25.27 -2.02
CA GLN A 231 12.39 -24.91 -0.93
C GLN A 231 12.58 -26.00 0.13
N ASN A 232 11.85 -27.12 0.02
CA ASN A 232 11.97 -28.32 0.86
C ASN A 232 12.61 -29.46 0.08
#